data_47dfab1cf73c573f748b24d59f7faf12
#
_entry.id   47dfab1cf73c573f748b24d59f7faf12
#
_cell.length_a   1.000
_cell.length_b   1.000
_cell.length_c   1.000
_cell.angle_alpha   90.00
_cell.angle_beta   90.00
_cell.angle_gamma   90.00
#
_symmetry.space_group_name_H-M   'P 1'
#
loop_
_entity.id
_entity.type
_entity.pdbx_description
1 polymer ?
#
loop_
_entity_poly.entity_id
_entity_poly.type
_entity_poly.pdbx_seq_one_letter_code
_entity_poly.pdbx_strand_id
1 'polypeptide(L)'
;LPSPTRKRTTIKEAIYDLPFIASGEGKEECHYTKEAISDYQRLMRKDSRFLYNHVATKHNDLALKRLAMIPKGAGKEVLPPAERTKSIYSGTWSRMIEDDISVTITTRYDTPSSGRFTHPVLDRCITTREAARIQSFPDTFRFYGSKTSQMKQVGNAVPPLLAKAIAEQIKINEN
;
A
#
# COMPACT_ATOMS: atom_id res chain seq x y z
N LEU A 1 -15.46 -10.24 -19.70
CA LEU A 1 -14.79 -9.43 -18.67
C LEU A 1 -15.27 -8.00 -18.79
N PRO A 2 -15.44 -7.26 -17.67
CA PRO A 2 -15.83 -5.85 -17.72
C PRO A 2 -14.77 -5.03 -18.44
N SER A 3 -15.22 -4.03 -19.20
CA SER A 3 -14.32 -3.04 -19.80
C SER A 3 -13.70 -2.15 -18.72
N PRO A 4 -12.48 -1.61 -18.93
CA PRO A 4 -11.88 -0.68 -17.99
C PRO A 4 -12.79 0.53 -17.77
N THR A 5 -13.23 0.78 -16.54
CA THR A 5 -14.17 1.87 -16.21
C THR A 5 -13.47 3.14 -15.76
N ARG A 6 -12.15 3.09 -15.52
CA ARG A 6 -11.36 4.20 -14.97
C ARG A 6 -9.95 4.22 -15.55
N LYS A 7 -9.33 5.42 -15.54
CA LYS A 7 -7.89 5.56 -15.73
C LYS A 7 -7.14 4.75 -14.65
N ARG A 8 -5.97 4.24 -15.00
CA ARG A 8 -5.06 3.60 -14.03
C ARG A 8 -4.72 4.58 -12.90
N THR A 9 -4.80 4.10 -11.66
CA THR A 9 -4.46 4.88 -10.47
C THR A 9 -3.01 4.62 -10.09
N THR A 10 -2.23 5.68 -9.97
CA THR A 10 -0.83 5.58 -9.52
C THR A 10 -0.76 5.42 -8.00
N ILE A 11 0.39 5.00 -7.48
CA ILE A 11 0.61 4.89 -6.03
C ILE A 11 0.43 6.26 -5.37
N LYS A 12 0.95 7.32 -5.96
CA LYS A 12 0.76 8.70 -5.49
C LYS A 12 -0.72 9.09 -5.40
N GLU A 13 -1.47 8.81 -6.46
CA GLU A 13 -2.92 9.07 -6.48
C GLU A 13 -3.69 8.23 -5.44
N ALA A 14 -3.13 7.10 -5.00
CA ALA A 14 -3.77 6.24 -4.01
C ALA A 14 -3.50 6.65 -2.56
N ILE A 15 -2.25 7.06 -2.21
CA ILE A 15 -1.83 7.12 -0.80
C ILE A 15 -1.21 8.45 -0.33
N TYR A 16 -0.97 9.46 -1.18
CA TYR A 16 -0.20 10.64 -0.76
C TYR A 16 -0.99 11.67 0.07
N ASP A 17 -2.30 11.53 0.20
CA ASP A 17 -3.11 12.26 1.16
C ASP A 17 -3.08 11.66 2.57
N LEU A 18 -2.53 10.47 2.74
CA LEU A 18 -2.33 9.84 4.04
C LEU A 18 -1.17 10.53 4.79
N PRO A 19 -1.20 10.60 6.12
CA PRO A 19 -0.10 11.16 6.90
C PRO A 19 1.22 10.44 6.62
N PHE A 20 2.30 11.20 6.42
CA PHE A 20 3.63 10.63 6.30
C PHE A 20 4.19 10.35 7.69
N ILE A 21 4.17 9.08 8.08
CA ILE A 21 4.62 8.58 9.39
C ILE A 21 5.91 7.77 9.22
N ALA A 22 6.80 7.84 10.20
CA ALA A 22 8.04 7.08 10.20
C ALA A 22 7.83 5.60 10.61
N SER A 23 8.88 4.81 10.54
CA SER A 23 8.89 3.42 11.00
C SER A 23 8.50 3.31 12.47
N GLY A 24 7.50 2.50 12.78
CA GLY A 24 6.97 2.31 14.12
C GLY A 24 5.97 3.35 14.60
N GLU A 25 5.67 4.37 13.78
CA GLU A 25 4.69 5.41 14.11
C GLU A 25 3.29 5.07 13.58
N GLY A 26 2.34 5.93 13.94
CA GLY A 26 0.95 5.87 13.50
C GLY A 26 0.00 5.40 14.59
N LYS A 27 -1.29 5.34 14.24
CA LYS A 27 -2.37 4.95 15.15
C LYS A 27 -3.39 4.10 14.41
N GLU A 28 -4.08 3.22 15.15
CA GLU A 28 -5.19 2.42 14.59
C GLU A 28 -6.40 3.29 14.20
N GLU A 29 -6.51 4.47 14.80
CA GLU A 29 -7.50 5.48 14.45
C GLU A 29 -6.90 6.88 14.62
N CYS A 30 -7.01 7.73 13.59
CA CYS A 30 -6.57 9.13 13.64
C CYS A 30 -7.37 10.01 12.65
N HIS A 31 -7.15 11.31 12.69
CA HIS A 31 -7.70 12.23 11.71
C HIS A 31 -6.82 12.32 10.46
N TYR A 32 -7.43 12.72 9.35
CA TYR A 32 -6.67 13.14 8.18
C TYR A 32 -5.96 14.45 8.46
N THR A 33 -4.71 14.57 7.99
CA THR A 33 -3.87 15.77 8.15
C THR A 33 -3.60 16.47 6.83
N LYS A 34 -4.06 15.89 5.71
CA LYS A 34 -3.87 16.42 4.36
C LYS A 34 -5.16 16.34 3.58
N GLU A 35 -5.33 17.24 2.63
CA GLU A 35 -6.43 17.19 1.66
C GLU A 35 -6.22 16.08 0.62
N ALA A 36 -7.32 15.59 0.06
CA ALA A 36 -7.29 14.66 -1.05
C ALA A 36 -6.86 15.37 -2.34
N ILE A 37 -5.78 14.89 -2.96
CA ILE A 37 -5.19 15.48 -4.18
C ILE A 37 -5.63 14.79 -5.47
N SER A 38 -6.35 13.67 -5.39
CA SER A 38 -6.85 12.92 -6.55
C SER A 38 -8.33 12.54 -6.39
N ASP A 39 -9.01 12.27 -7.49
CA ASP A 39 -10.40 11.76 -7.47
C ASP A 39 -10.48 10.39 -6.79
N TYR A 40 -9.43 9.59 -6.94
CA TYR A 40 -9.34 8.30 -6.27
C TYR A 40 -9.31 8.46 -4.74
N GLN A 41 -8.50 9.36 -4.22
CA GLN A 41 -8.45 9.65 -2.78
C GLN A 41 -9.79 10.18 -2.27
N ARG A 42 -10.43 11.10 -3.01
CA ARG A 42 -11.78 11.58 -2.68
C ARG A 42 -12.79 10.44 -2.62
N LEU A 43 -12.74 9.51 -3.57
CA LEU A 43 -13.60 8.33 -3.58
C LEU A 43 -13.35 7.43 -2.37
N MET A 44 -12.08 7.15 -2.04
CA MET A 44 -11.73 6.26 -0.91
C MET A 44 -12.11 6.87 0.44
N ARG A 45 -12.01 8.20 0.59
CA ARG A 45 -12.37 8.94 1.81
C ARG A 45 -13.85 9.22 1.95
N LYS A 46 -14.63 8.99 0.90
CA LYS A 46 -16.08 9.26 0.93
C LYS A 46 -16.70 8.62 2.18
N ASP A 47 -17.47 9.42 2.91
CA ASP A 47 -18.17 9.01 4.13
C ASP A 47 -17.28 8.59 5.32
N SER A 48 -15.94 8.75 5.22
CA SER A 48 -15.02 8.47 6.33
C SER A 48 -14.58 9.74 7.04
N ARG A 49 -14.85 9.81 8.35
CA ARG A 49 -14.41 10.90 9.22
C ARG A 49 -13.02 10.64 9.80
N PHE A 50 -12.63 9.39 9.92
CA PHE A 50 -11.38 8.94 10.52
C PHE A 50 -10.58 8.07 9.56
N LEU A 51 -9.29 8.05 9.78
CA LEU A 51 -8.35 7.16 9.12
C LEU A 51 -8.06 5.97 10.05
N TYR A 52 -8.28 4.75 9.58
CA TYR A 52 -8.08 3.52 10.35
C TYR A 52 -6.88 2.71 9.84
N ASN A 53 -6.24 1.95 10.73
CA ASN A 53 -5.18 0.98 10.43
C ASN A 53 -3.94 1.61 9.77
N HIS A 54 -3.63 2.88 10.12
CA HIS A 54 -2.45 3.58 9.60
C HIS A 54 -1.31 3.54 10.61
N VAL A 55 -0.76 2.33 10.81
CA VAL A 55 0.34 2.04 11.73
C VAL A 55 1.50 1.42 10.97
N ALA A 56 2.66 2.07 10.99
CA ALA A 56 3.87 1.58 10.34
C ALA A 56 4.51 0.44 11.14
N THR A 57 5.05 -0.56 10.44
CA THR A 57 5.90 -1.58 11.06
C THR A 57 7.18 -0.93 11.58
N LYS A 58 7.56 -1.26 12.81
CA LYS A 58 8.85 -0.86 13.35
C LYS A 58 9.94 -1.74 12.74
N HIS A 59 10.77 -1.16 11.88
CA HIS A 59 11.95 -1.80 11.32
C HIS A 59 13.14 -1.64 12.27
N ASN A 60 14.07 -2.59 12.25
CA ASN A 60 15.32 -2.47 12.99
C ASN A 60 16.30 -1.51 12.29
N ASP A 61 17.33 -1.07 13.00
CA ASP A 61 18.28 -0.08 12.52
C ASP A 61 19.00 -0.50 11.22
N LEU A 62 19.33 -1.79 11.09
CA LEU A 62 19.94 -2.32 9.88
C LEU A 62 19.00 -2.22 8.67
N ALA A 63 17.74 -2.51 8.86
CA ALA A 63 16.74 -2.36 7.79
C ALA A 63 16.55 -0.89 7.41
N LEU A 64 16.44 0.01 8.40
CA LEU A 64 16.34 1.45 8.15
C LEU A 64 17.57 1.99 7.42
N LYS A 65 18.77 1.63 7.85
CA LYS A 65 20.02 1.98 7.17
C LYS A 65 20.03 1.56 5.70
N ARG A 66 19.61 0.32 5.41
CA ARG A 66 19.53 -0.19 4.02
C ARG A 66 18.48 0.53 3.20
N LEU A 67 17.31 0.76 3.77
CA LEU A 67 16.23 1.48 3.09
C LEU A 67 16.63 2.92 2.74
N ALA A 68 17.34 3.62 3.63
CA ALA A 68 17.85 4.96 3.37
C ALA A 68 18.87 5.02 2.21
N MET A 69 19.59 3.92 1.95
CA MET A 69 20.53 3.84 0.82
C MET A 69 19.85 3.58 -0.52
N ILE A 70 18.58 3.18 -0.54
CA ILE A 70 17.87 2.80 -1.76
C ILE A 70 17.06 4.01 -2.26
N PRO A 71 17.44 4.64 -3.38
CA PRO A 71 16.73 5.78 -3.92
C PRO A 71 15.37 5.39 -4.52
N LYS A 72 14.58 6.38 -4.92
CA LYS A 72 13.30 6.19 -5.61
C LYS A 72 13.49 5.32 -6.86
N GLY A 73 12.60 4.34 -7.05
CA GLY A 73 12.59 3.46 -8.20
C GLY A 73 13.66 2.37 -8.23
N ALA A 74 14.59 2.36 -7.26
CA ALA A 74 15.63 1.34 -7.14
C ALA A 74 15.27 0.25 -6.11
N GLY A 75 16.13 -0.75 -6.00
CA GLY A 75 16.03 -1.85 -5.06
C GLY A 75 17.39 -2.26 -4.50
N LYS A 76 17.49 -3.47 -3.98
CA LYS A 76 18.68 -4.00 -3.31
C LYS A 76 19.95 -4.01 -4.16
N GLU A 77 19.83 -3.91 -5.47
CA GLU A 77 20.94 -3.91 -6.42
C GLU A 77 21.90 -2.74 -6.23
N VAL A 78 21.43 -1.63 -5.69
CA VAL A 78 22.25 -0.44 -5.42
C VAL A 78 22.99 -0.51 -4.08
N LEU A 79 22.70 -1.52 -3.24
CA LEU A 79 23.34 -1.65 -1.93
C LEU A 79 24.82 -1.99 -2.07
N PRO A 80 25.70 -1.31 -1.30
CA PRO A 80 27.13 -1.66 -1.23
C PRO A 80 27.33 -3.14 -0.84
N PRO A 81 28.44 -3.77 -1.23
CA PRO A 81 28.70 -5.18 -0.94
C PRO A 81 28.51 -5.57 0.53
N ALA A 82 28.93 -4.71 1.47
CA ALA A 82 28.78 -4.93 2.92
C ALA A 82 27.34 -4.91 3.42
N GLU A 83 26.42 -4.29 2.68
CA GLU A 83 25.00 -4.15 3.05
C GLU A 83 24.08 -5.04 2.20
N ARG A 84 24.64 -5.84 1.29
CA ARG A 84 23.85 -6.73 0.42
C ARG A 84 23.03 -7.71 1.23
N THR A 85 21.82 -7.96 0.74
CA THR A 85 20.89 -8.92 1.34
C THR A 85 21.04 -10.29 0.70
N LYS A 86 20.78 -11.36 1.46
CA LYS A 86 20.81 -12.74 0.94
C LYS A 86 19.58 -13.09 0.09
N SER A 87 18.61 -12.20 -0.03
CA SER A 87 17.39 -12.45 -0.80
C SER A 87 17.70 -12.61 -2.29
N ILE A 88 17.31 -13.75 -2.87
CA ILE A 88 17.43 -14.05 -4.29
C ILE A 88 16.22 -13.57 -5.11
N TYR A 89 15.09 -13.32 -4.46
CA TYR A 89 13.88 -12.93 -5.15
C TYR A 89 13.99 -11.52 -5.71
N SER A 90 13.48 -11.32 -6.93
CA SER A 90 13.37 -10.01 -7.58
C SER A 90 12.40 -9.09 -6.82
N GLY A 91 12.64 -7.79 -6.89
CA GLY A 91 11.75 -6.78 -6.29
C GLY A 91 11.83 -6.65 -4.76
N THR A 92 12.52 -7.56 -4.05
CA THR A 92 12.73 -7.42 -2.60
C THR A 92 13.60 -6.20 -2.31
N TRP A 93 13.30 -5.49 -1.20
CA TRP A 93 13.95 -4.24 -0.80
C TRP A 93 13.73 -3.08 -1.77
N SER A 94 12.90 -3.25 -2.81
CA SER A 94 12.66 -2.20 -3.79
C SER A 94 11.61 -1.21 -3.29
N ARG A 95 11.82 0.08 -3.61
CA ARG A 95 10.80 1.12 -3.41
C ARG A 95 9.73 1.04 -4.49
N MET A 96 8.51 1.31 -4.09
CA MET A 96 7.41 1.54 -5.01
C MET A 96 7.68 2.82 -5.81
N ILE A 97 7.19 2.86 -7.04
CA ILE A 97 7.34 4.03 -7.93
C ILE A 97 6.07 4.87 -7.84
N GLU A 98 6.18 6.12 -7.38
CA GLU A 98 5.04 6.97 -7.04
C GLU A 98 4.09 7.24 -8.23
N ASP A 99 4.64 7.37 -9.42
CA ASP A 99 3.89 7.67 -10.65
C ASP A 99 3.54 6.41 -11.47
N ASP A 100 3.76 5.22 -10.92
CA ASP A 100 3.42 3.94 -11.54
C ASP A 100 2.30 3.23 -10.76
N ILE A 101 1.77 2.15 -11.35
CA ILE A 101 0.83 1.24 -10.69
C ILE A 101 1.55 0.36 -9.68
N SER A 102 0.83 -0.10 -8.66
CA SER A 102 1.39 -1.04 -7.69
C SER A 102 1.61 -2.43 -8.28
N VAL A 103 2.61 -3.12 -7.75
CA VAL A 103 2.69 -4.58 -7.85
C VAL A 103 1.53 -5.22 -7.05
N THR A 104 1.26 -6.50 -7.30
CA THR A 104 0.26 -7.26 -6.53
C THR A 104 0.56 -7.20 -5.03
N ILE A 105 -0.42 -6.76 -4.25
CA ILE A 105 -0.32 -6.76 -2.79
C ILE A 105 -0.48 -8.19 -2.28
N THR A 106 0.51 -8.65 -1.53
CA THR A 106 0.53 -9.98 -0.91
C THR A 106 0.10 -9.92 0.55
N THR A 107 0.10 -11.03 1.27
CA THR A 107 -0.20 -11.09 2.71
C THR A 107 0.97 -10.66 3.61
N ARG A 108 2.09 -10.24 3.05
CA ARG A 108 3.32 -9.84 3.73
C ARG A 108 3.95 -8.63 3.05
N TYR A 109 3.32 -7.47 3.19
CA TYR A 109 3.81 -6.19 2.64
C TYR A 109 4.51 -5.31 3.70
N ASP A 110 4.68 -5.80 4.90
CA ASP A 110 5.28 -5.10 6.04
C ASP A 110 6.80 -5.33 6.19
N THR A 111 7.38 -6.14 5.31
CA THR A 111 8.80 -6.55 5.38
C THR A 111 9.49 -6.26 4.05
N PRO A 112 10.64 -5.55 4.03
CA PRO A 112 11.33 -5.22 2.78
C PRO A 112 11.75 -6.45 1.95
N SER A 113 12.01 -7.58 2.62
CA SER A 113 12.37 -8.85 1.97
C SER A 113 11.20 -9.58 1.31
N SER A 114 9.97 -9.09 1.44
CA SER A 114 8.78 -9.76 0.89
C SER A 114 8.38 -9.25 -0.50
N GLY A 115 8.97 -8.18 -0.99
CA GLY A 115 8.67 -7.63 -2.31
C GLY A 115 8.93 -6.13 -2.43
N ARG A 116 8.36 -5.51 -3.45
CA ARG A 116 8.42 -4.07 -3.69
C ARG A 116 7.36 -3.35 -2.87
N PHE A 117 7.52 -3.35 -1.55
CA PHE A 117 6.56 -2.75 -0.62
C PHE A 117 7.12 -1.60 0.21
N THR A 118 8.34 -1.15 -0.10
CA THR A 118 8.89 0.07 0.52
C THR A 118 8.14 1.28 -0.02
N HIS A 119 7.71 2.16 0.90
CA HIS A 119 7.03 3.41 0.54
C HIS A 119 7.90 4.24 -0.43
N PRO A 120 7.32 4.94 -1.41
CA PRO A 120 8.09 5.67 -2.43
C PRO A 120 9.11 6.67 -1.86
N VAL A 121 8.78 7.34 -0.76
CA VAL A 121 9.60 8.42 -0.18
C VAL A 121 9.99 8.22 1.29
N LEU A 122 9.45 7.20 1.97
CA LEU A 122 9.73 6.94 3.38
C LEU A 122 10.53 5.65 3.56
N ASP A 123 11.43 5.62 4.54
CA ASP A 123 12.30 4.46 4.82
C ASP A 123 11.58 3.39 5.64
N ARG A 124 10.44 2.92 5.11
CA ARG A 124 9.62 1.86 5.70
C ARG A 124 8.78 1.17 4.64
N CYS A 125 8.28 0.00 4.97
CA CYS A 125 7.23 -0.64 4.18
C CYS A 125 5.88 0.06 4.36
N ILE A 126 4.95 -0.20 3.43
CA ILE A 126 3.61 0.37 3.48
C ILE A 126 2.82 -0.14 4.68
N THR A 127 1.91 0.70 5.17
CA THR A 127 0.97 0.36 6.25
C THR A 127 -0.21 -0.46 5.74
N THR A 128 -1.03 -1.01 6.65
CA THR A 128 -2.27 -1.69 6.28
C THR A 128 -3.22 -0.76 5.52
N ARG A 129 -3.34 0.51 5.94
CA ARG A 129 -4.19 1.48 5.23
C ARG A 129 -3.67 1.82 3.84
N GLU A 130 -2.37 2.01 3.67
CA GLU A 130 -1.76 2.25 2.36
C GLU A 130 -2.00 1.06 1.41
N ALA A 131 -1.79 -0.16 1.88
CA ALA A 131 -2.07 -1.38 1.12
C ALA A 131 -3.57 -1.52 0.79
N ALA A 132 -4.46 -1.22 1.73
CA ALA A 132 -5.91 -1.23 1.53
C ALA A 132 -6.36 -0.21 0.47
N ARG A 133 -5.79 1.01 0.49
CA ARG A 133 -6.04 2.02 -0.54
C ARG A 133 -5.60 1.56 -1.92
N ILE A 134 -4.43 0.93 -2.04
CA ILE A 134 -3.93 0.35 -3.29
C ILE A 134 -4.87 -0.77 -3.79
N GLN A 135 -5.44 -1.55 -2.87
CA GLN A 135 -6.44 -2.59 -3.15
C GLN A 135 -7.87 -2.05 -3.29
N SER A 136 -8.06 -0.73 -3.33
CA SER A 136 -9.35 -0.06 -3.48
C SER A 136 -10.37 -0.28 -2.34
N PHE A 137 -9.94 -0.56 -1.13
CA PHE A 137 -10.81 -0.53 0.04
C PHE A 137 -11.14 0.92 0.41
N PRO A 138 -12.43 1.27 0.63
CA PRO A 138 -12.80 2.58 1.14
C PRO A 138 -12.27 2.76 2.57
N ASP A 139 -12.03 3.99 2.99
CA ASP A 139 -11.48 4.28 4.32
C ASP A 139 -12.46 4.00 5.46
N THR A 140 -13.76 3.92 5.15
CA THR A 140 -14.79 3.44 6.08
C THR A 140 -14.59 1.98 6.48
N PHE A 141 -13.85 1.19 5.68
CA PHE A 141 -13.56 -0.20 6.00
C PHE A 141 -12.42 -0.29 7.03
N ARG A 142 -12.70 -0.83 8.20
CA ARG A 142 -11.75 -1.05 9.29
C ARG A 142 -11.37 -2.52 9.38
N PHE A 143 -10.07 -2.79 9.40
CA PHE A 143 -9.53 -4.14 9.60
C PHE A 143 -9.31 -4.40 11.08
N TYR A 144 -9.65 -5.61 11.55
CA TYR A 144 -9.57 -5.99 12.95
C TYR A 144 -8.60 -7.14 13.18
N GLY A 145 -8.16 -7.29 14.43
CA GLY A 145 -7.25 -8.32 14.87
C GLY A 145 -5.78 -7.89 14.84
N SER A 146 -4.88 -8.85 14.96
CA SER A 146 -3.44 -8.60 14.93
C SER A 146 -3.00 -8.01 13.58
N LYS A 147 -1.86 -7.34 13.54
CA LYS A 147 -1.30 -6.79 12.29
C LYS A 147 -1.17 -7.85 11.19
N THR A 148 -0.74 -9.05 11.55
CA THR A 148 -0.67 -10.18 10.59
C THR A 148 -2.06 -10.56 10.07
N SER A 149 -3.09 -10.52 10.92
CA SER A 149 -4.47 -10.76 10.48
C SER A 149 -4.96 -9.67 9.54
N GLN A 150 -4.73 -8.40 9.85
CA GLN A 150 -5.08 -7.27 8.98
C GLN A 150 -4.39 -7.39 7.60
N MET A 151 -3.10 -7.74 7.57
CA MET A 151 -2.36 -7.95 6.32
C MET A 151 -2.94 -9.08 5.47
N LYS A 152 -3.34 -10.18 6.09
CA LYS A 152 -4.00 -11.30 5.38
C LYS A 152 -5.36 -10.89 4.82
N GLN A 153 -6.13 -10.10 5.56
CA GLN A 153 -7.42 -9.59 5.08
C GLN A 153 -7.25 -8.74 3.82
N VAL A 154 -6.25 -7.85 3.79
CA VAL A 154 -5.97 -7.04 2.60
C VAL A 154 -5.41 -7.88 1.45
N GLY A 155 -4.38 -8.69 1.71
CA GLY A 155 -3.63 -9.39 0.66
C GLY A 155 -4.41 -10.54 0.00
N ASN A 156 -5.39 -11.14 0.69
CA ASN A 156 -6.23 -12.20 0.14
C ASN A 156 -7.53 -11.67 -0.50
N ALA A 157 -7.81 -10.39 -0.40
CA ALA A 157 -9.05 -9.83 -0.91
C ALA A 157 -9.03 -9.64 -2.42
N VAL A 158 -10.18 -9.83 -3.03
CA VAL A 158 -10.46 -9.23 -4.35
C VAL A 158 -10.66 -7.73 -4.16
N PRO A 159 -9.98 -6.85 -4.93
CA PRO A 159 -10.15 -5.42 -4.81
C PRO A 159 -11.63 -5.00 -4.94
N PRO A 160 -12.20 -4.24 -3.99
CA PRO A 160 -13.63 -3.90 -3.98
C PRO A 160 -14.14 -3.26 -5.28
N LEU A 161 -13.36 -2.38 -5.92
CA LEU A 161 -13.76 -1.80 -7.20
C LEU A 161 -13.78 -2.83 -8.34
N LEU A 162 -12.88 -3.82 -8.32
CA LEU A 162 -12.90 -4.92 -9.29
C LEU A 162 -14.11 -5.83 -9.04
N ALA A 163 -14.36 -6.20 -7.80
CA ALA A 163 -15.53 -7.02 -7.43
C ALA A 163 -16.83 -6.33 -7.85
N LYS A 164 -16.95 -5.02 -7.63
CA LYS A 164 -18.10 -4.22 -8.06
C LYS A 164 -18.27 -4.26 -9.59
N ALA A 165 -17.21 -4.03 -10.36
CA ALA A 165 -17.27 -4.05 -11.82
C ALA A 165 -17.69 -5.43 -12.37
N ILE A 166 -17.22 -6.51 -11.75
CA ILE A 166 -17.63 -7.89 -12.12
C ILE A 166 -19.12 -8.11 -11.81
N ALA A 167 -19.57 -7.72 -10.61
CA ALA A 167 -20.97 -7.86 -10.22
C ALA A 167 -21.93 -7.07 -11.13
N GLU A 168 -21.56 -5.84 -11.49
CA GLU A 168 -22.32 -5.02 -12.44
C GLU A 168 -22.41 -5.70 -13.83
N GLN A 169 -21.32 -6.30 -14.30
CA GLN A 169 -21.32 -7.02 -15.58
C GLN A 169 -22.19 -8.27 -15.55
N ILE A 170 -22.19 -9.03 -14.46
CA ILE A 170 -23.07 -10.19 -14.29
C ILE A 170 -24.52 -9.75 -14.36
N LYS A 171 -24.90 -8.70 -13.60
CA LYS A 171 -26.25 -8.17 -13.60
C LYS A 171 -26.74 -7.72 -14.98
N ILE A 172 -25.86 -7.15 -15.81
CA ILE A 172 -26.21 -6.75 -17.19
C ILE A 172 -26.49 -7.97 -18.06
N ASN A 173 -25.76 -9.08 -17.87
CA ASN A 173 -25.92 -10.29 -18.68
C ASN A 173 -27.11 -11.18 -18.24
N GLU A 174 -27.70 -10.94 -17.08
CA GLU A 174 -28.88 -11.66 -16.57
C GLU A 174 -30.23 -10.98 -16.95
N ASN A 175 -30.17 -9.77 -17.49
CA ASN A 175 -31.33 -9.01 -18.02
C ASN A 175 -31.38 -9.08 -19.56
#